data_3d9a991e4c68c8326ce9afec5cca2fc1
#
_entry.id   3d9a991e4c68c8326ce9afec5cca2fc1
#
_cell.length_a   1.000
_cell.length_b   1.000
_cell.length_c   1.000
_cell.angle_alpha   90.00
_cell.angle_beta   90.00
_cell.angle_gamma   90.00
#
_symmetry.space_group_name_H-M   'P 1'
#
loop_
_entity.id
_entity.type
_entity.pdbx_description
1 polymer ?
#
loop_
_entity_poly.entity_id
_entity_poly.type
_entity_poly.pdbx_seq_one_letter_code
_entity_poly.pdbx_strand_id
1 'polypeptide(L)'
;MKSPDRRLYIAYVLLVLADIFFLNQHPDLRYLSKPFLMPVLLLAYRAEVEVQDSFSHRIMLALFLSWLGDVALMFKGSGMFIAGLSAFLSAHIVYISYFRSIRSQKTSFLKRRPVMLLAVVVFVIELLYVLWPGLGTLAGPVSIYAIVIGTMLAFAGWQYGKLSDRTALLFMAGALCFVLS
;
A
#
# COMPACT_ATOMS: atom_id res chain seq x y z
N MET A 1 17.22 -17.84 -6.34
CA MET A 1 16.54 -17.21 -5.19
C MET A 1 17.39 -17.48 -3.97
N LYS A 2 18.01 -16.44 -3.39
CA LYS A 2 18.61 -16.54 -2.06
C LYS A 2 17.54 -17.08 -1.09
N SER A 3 17.93 -17.95 -0.17
CA SER A 3 17.02 -18.32 0.92
C SER A 3 16.58 -17.06 1.64
N PRO A 4 15.27 -16.83 1.85
CA PRO A 4 14.77 -15.64 2.52
C PRO A 4 15.50 -15.48 3.85
N ASP A 5 15.93 -14.27 4.16
CA ASP A 5 16.56 -14.01 5.46
C ASP A 5 15.47 -14.12 6.54
N ARG A 6 15.30 -15.36 7.01
CA ARG A 6 14.27 -15.75 7.98
C ARG A 6 14.23 -14.83 9.21
N ARG A 7 15.37 -14.25 9.56
CA ARG A 7 15.50 -13.34 10.70
C ARG A 7 14.75 -12.04 10.50
N LEU A 8 14.83 -11.45 9.28
CA LEU A 8 14.12 -10.20 8.96
C LEU A 8 12.61 -10.41 8.92
N TYR A 9 12.13 -11.55 8.40
CA TYR A 9 10.70 -11.88 8.43
C TYR A 9 10.18 -12.12 9.84
N ILE A 10 10.94 -12.83 10.68
CA ILE A 10 10.59 -13.03 12.09
C ILE A 10 10.55 -11.67 12.80
N ALA A 11 11.55 -10.81 12.61
CA ALA A 11 11.58 -9.48 13.20
C ALA A 11 10.37 -8.63 12.74
N TYR A 12 10.00 -8.70 11.45
CA TYR A 12 8.82 -8.02 10.93
C TYR A 12 7.53 -8.52 11.60
N VAL A 13 7.34 -9.84 11.68
CA VAL A 13 6.15 -10.43 12.32
C VAL A 13 6.08 -10.05 13.80
N LEU A 14 7.19 -10.08 14.53
CA LEU A 14 7.23 -9.66 15.94
C LEU A 14 6.88 -8.17 16.09
N LEU A 15 7.37 -7.30 15.19
CA LEU A 15 7.01 -5.88 15.17
C LEU A 15 5.53 -5.66 14.90
N VAL A 16 4.95 -6.39 13.94
CA VAL A 16 3.50 -6.31 13.65
C VAL A 16 2.68 -6.74 14.86
N LEU A 17 3.05 -7.85 15.52
CA LEU A 17 2.36 -8.31 16.71
C LEU A 17 2.49 -7.30 17.87
N ALA A 18 3.67 -6.69 18.04
CA ALA A 18 3.88 -5.64 19.02
C ALA A 18 3.03 -4.39 18.70
N ASP A 19 2.94 -3.97 17.43
CA ASP A 19 2.12 -2.81 17.03
C ASP A 19 0.63 -3.07 17.28
N ILE A 20 0.13 -4.27 16.97
CA ILE A 20 -1.26 -4.67 17.27
C ILE A 20 -1.52 -4.70 18.78
N PHE A 21 -0.57 -5.20 19.56
CA PHE A 21 -0.67 -5.19 21.01
C PHE A 21 -0.72 -3.76 21.57
N PHE A 22 0.17 -2.88 21.11
CA PHE A 22 0.19 -1.49 21.52
C PHE A 22 -1.07 -0.74 21.08
N LEU A 23 -1.61 -1.03 19.90
CA LEU A 23 -2.86 -0.45 19.44
C LEU A 23 -4.02 -0.68 20.43
N ASN A 24 -4.08 -1.88 21.02
CA ASN A 24 -5.18 -2.28 21.88
C ASN A 24 -4.97 -1.90 23.36
N GLN A 25 -3.74 -1.93 23.84
CA GLN A 25 -3.44 -1.78 25.27
C GLN A 25 -2.76 -0.45 25.63
N HIS A 26 -1.86 0.03 24.77
CA HIS A 26 -1.02 1.20 25.01
C HIS A 26 -0.82 2.03 23.74
N PRO A 27 -1.84 2.76 23.28
CA PRO A 27 -1.77 3.49 21.99
C PRO A 27 -0.57 4.46 21.88
N ASP A 28 -0.13 5.00 23.03
CA ASP A 28 1.02 5.91 23.10
C ASP A 28 2.34 5.23 22.74
N LEU A 29 2.46 3.90 22.92
CA LEU A 29 3.67 3.15 22.59
C LEU A 29 3.77 2.80 21.10
N ARG A 30 2.72 3.03 20.29
CA ARG A 30 2.76 2.84 18.84
C ARG A 30 3.78 3.73 18.14
N TYR A 31 4.14 4.86 18.74
CA TYR A 31 5.24 5.70 18.24
C TYR A 31 6.58 4.96 18.22
N LEU A 32 6.73 3.87 18.98
CA LEU A 32 7.95 3.05 19.02
C LEU A 32 7.93 1.89 18.02
N SER A 33 6.76 1.36 17.64
CA SER A 33 6.65 0.20 16.73
C SER A 33 6.40 0.61 15.29
N LYS A 34 5.43 1.49 15.06
CA LYS A 34 4.94 1.86 13.73
C LYS A 34 6.03 2.36 12.78
N PRO A 35 6.97 3.26 13.19
CA PRO A 35 8.01 3.77 12.29
C PRO A 35 8.99 2.71 11.80
N PHE A 36 9.12 1.58 12.49
CA PHE A 36 10.07 0.52 12.14
C PHE A 36 9.47 -0.56 11.23
N LEU A 37 8.15 -0.65 11.10
CA LEU A 37 7.48 -1.65 10.27
C LEU A 37 7.94 -1.59 8.81
N MET A 38 7.83 -0.42 8.19
CA MET A 38 8.21 -0.25 6.79
C MET A 38 9.72 -0.35 6.53
N PRO A 39 10.63 0.21 7.35
CA PRO A 39 12.06 0.00 7.19
C PRO A 39 12.48 -1.47 7.27
N VAL A 40 11.93 -2.25 8.21
CA VAL A 40 12.24 -3.68 8.30
C VAL A 40 11.73 -4.43 7.07
N LEU A 41 10.53 -4.10 6.58
CA LEU A 41 10.00 -4.66 5.34
C LEU A 41 10.86 -4.30 4.13
N LEU A 42 11.32 -3.05 4.04
CA LEU A 42 12.20 -2.58 2.98
C LEU A 42 13.55 -3.31 3.00
N LEU A 43 14.14 -3.51 4.18
CA LEU A 43 15.37 -4.28 4.34
C LEU A 43 15.17 -5.75 3.96
N ALA A 44 14.05 -6.36 4.36
CA ALA A 44 13.71 -7.72 3.98
C ALA A 44 13.56 -7.86 2.45
N TYR A 45 12.85 -6.94 1.83
CA TYR A 45 12.70 -6.89 0.36
C TYR A 45 14.05 -6.73 -0.33
N ARG A 46 14.90 -5.79 0.14
CA ARG A 46 16.24 -5.57 -0.44
C ARG A 46 17.15 -6.78 -0.31
N ALA A 47 17.04 -7.53 0.77
CA ALA A 47 17.85 -8.73 1.01
C ALA A 47 17.48 -9.89 0.04
N GLU A 48 16.24 -9.93 -0.46
CA GLU A 48 15.77 -10.95 -1.40
C GLU A 48 16.02 -10.61 -2.86
N VAL A 49 16.11 -9.34 -3.18
CA VAL A 49 16.32 -8.89 -4.56
C VAL A 49 17.78 -9.13 -4.97
N GLU A 50 17.98 -10.10 -5.87
CA GLU A 50 19.31 -10.44 -6.40
C GLU A 50 19.81 -9.40 -7.42
N VAL A 51 18.91 -8.88 -8.23
CA VAL A 51 19.21 -7.91 -9.28
C VAL A 51 18.48 -6.61 -8.98
N GLN A 52 19.24 -5.55 -8.77
CA GLN A 52 18.67 -4.20 -8.62
C GLN A 52 18.34 -3.64 -10.02
N ASP A 53 17.18 -4.00 -10.53
CA ASP A 53 16.62 -3.46 -11.75
C ASP A 53 15.67 -2.28 -11.49
N SER A 54 15.18 -1.67 -12.55
CA SER A 54 14.22 -0.56 -12.45
C SER A 54 12.91 -0.94 -11.74
N PHE A 55 12.56 -2.22 -11.71
CA PHE A 55 11.37 -2.72 -11.04
C PHE A 55 11.56 -2.74 -9.53
N SER A 56 12.69 -3.26 -9.07
CA SER A 56 13.06 -3.32 -7.66
C SER A 56 13.17 -1.92 -7.06
N HIS A 57 13.77 -0.97 -7.78
CA HIS A 57 13.88 0.41 -7.35
C HIS A 57 12.51 1.09 -7.16
N ARG A 58 11.54 0.81 -8.06
CA ARG A 58 10.18 1.37 -7.91
C ARG A 58 9.49 0.85 -6.66
N ILE A 59 9.58 -0.44 -6.37
CA ILE A 59 9.00 -1.02 -5.16
C ILE A 59 9.66 -0.42 -3.91
N MET A 60 10.99 -0.32 -3.87
CA MET A 60 11.71 0.30 -2.76
C MET A 60 11.31 1.77 -2.57
N LEU A 61 11.18 2.52 -3.67
CA LEU A 61 10.73 3.92 -3.62
C LEU A 61 9.29 4.02 -3.08
N ALA A 62 8.38 3.16 -3.54
CA ALA A 62 7.01 3.15 -3.05
C ALA A 62 6.93 2.81 -1.56
N LEU A 63 7.69 1.81 -1.09
CA LEU A 63 7.78 1.48 0.34
C LEU A 63 8.35 2.62 1.17
N PHE A 64 9.39 3.30 0.67
CA PHE A 64 9.97 4.46 1.34
C PHE A 64 8.98 5.63 1.43
N LEU A 65 8.27 5.94 0.35
CA LEU A 65 7.22 6.97 0.35
C LEU A 65 6.07 6.61 1.30
N SER A 66 5.68 5.33 1.35
CA SER A 66 4.68 4.86 2.31
C SER A 66 5.16 5.04 3.75
N TRP A 67 6.43 4.74 4.03
CA TRP A 67 7.02 5.00 5.34
C TRP A 67 6.98 6.49 5.72
N LEU A 68 7.32 7.38 4.79
CA LEU A 68 7.22 8.83 5.03
C LEU A 68 5.77 9.25 5.35
N GLY A 69 4.79 8.64 4.65
CA GLY A 69 3.37 8.83 4.93
C GLY A 69 2.99 8.40 6.34
N ASP A 70 3.40 7.19 6.74
CA ASP A 70 3.16 6.68 8.09
C ASP A 70 3.73 7.58 9.17
N VAL A 71 5.00 8.01 9.00
CA VAL A 71 5.68 8.90 9.94
C VAL A 71 4.97 10.26 10.01
N ALA A 72 4.61 10.85 8.87
CA ALA A 72 3.93 12.14 8.83
C ALA A 72 2.57 12.08 9.56
N LEU A 73 1.79 11.01 9.35
CA LEU A 73 0.49 10.84 10.00
C LEU A 73 0.56 10.56 11.52
N MET A 74 1.73 10.28 12.06
CA MET A 74 1.92 10.19 13.51
C MET A 74 1.87 11.56 14.19
N PHE A 75 2.15 12.62 13.47
CA PHE A 75 2.13 13.98 14.02
C PHE A 75 0.77 14.60 13.81
N LYS A 76 0.28 15.31 14.84
CA LYS A 76 -1.00 16.03 14.80
C LYS A 76 -0.87 17.32 13.96
N GLY A 77 -1.93 17.65 13.24
CA GLY A 77 -2.05 18.92 12.50
C GLY A 77 -2.37 18.70 11.02
N SER A 78 -3.11 19.64 10.44
CA SER A 78 -3.57 19.58 9.04
C SER A 78 -2.42 19.53 8.03
N GLY A 79 -1.33 20.26 8.32
CA GLY A 79 -0.14 20.24 7.45
C GLY A 79 0.54 18.88 7.40
N MET A 80 0.71 18.20 8.55
CA MET A 80 1.29 16.87 8.61
C MET A 80 0.37 15.81 8.01
N PHE A 81 -0.95 15.98 8.18
CA PHE A 81 -1.93 15.14 7.49
C PHE A 81 -1.81 15.25 5.97
N ILE A 82 -1.75 16.47 5.42
CA ILE A 82 -1.59 16.69 3.97
C ILE A 82 -0.23 16.14 3.49
N ALA A 83 0.84 16.32 4.26
CA ALA A 83 2.14 15.77 3.92
C ALA A 83 2.11 14.23 3.86
N GLY A 84 1.49 13.58 4.84
CA GLY A 84 1.30 12.14 4.86
C GLY A 84 0.47 11.64 3.68
N LEU A 85 -0.67 12.30 3.43
CA LEU A 85 -1.54 12.00 2.30
C LEU A 85 -0.80 12.14 0.95
N SER A 86 0.03 13.18 0.80
CA SER A 86 0.83 13.42 -0.41
C SER A 86 1.91 12.36 -0.59
N ALA A 87 2.54 11.91 0.49
CA ALA A 87 3.52 10.83 0.45
C ALA A 87 2.89 9.50 0.02
N PHE A 88 1.74 9.14 0.59
CA PHE A 88 0.98 7.96 0.18
C PHE A 88 0.48 8.07 -1.26
N LEU A 89 -0.03 9.23 -1.66
CA LEU A 89 -0.43 9.47 -3.05
C LEU A 89 0.72 9.20 -4.02
N SER A 90 1.91 9.70 -3.69
CA SER A 90 3.13 9.47 -4.48
C SER A 90 3.50 8.00 -4.53
N ALA A 91 3.42 7.29 -3.40
CA ALA A 91 3.65 5.84 -3.34
C ALA A 91 2.69 5.08 -4.27
N HIS A 92 1.39 5.42 -4.25
CA HIS A 92 0.39 4.77 -5.11
C HIS A 92 0.64 5.03 -6.59
N ILE A 93 1.07 6.23 -6.98
CA ILE A 93 1.44 6.55 -8.36
C ILE A 93 2.63 5.68 -8.80
N VAL A 94 3.62 5.48 -7.93
CA VAL A 94 4.76 4.58 -8.20
C VAL A 94 4.28 3.13 -8.35
N TYR A 95 3.38 2.64 -7.48
CA TYR A 95 2.80 1.30 -7.61
C TYR A 95 2.01 1.13 -8.91
N ILE A 96 1.19 2.12 -9.29
CA ILE A 96 0.47 2.11 -10.57
C ILE A 96 1.45 2.03 -11.74
N SER A 97 2.52 2.83 -11.73
CA SER A 97 3.58 2.79 -12.73
C SER A 97 4.25 1.41 -12.80
N TYR A 98 4.52 0.80 -11.64
CA TYR A 98 5.05 -0.55 -11.56
C TYR A 98 4.09 -1.57 -12.19
N PHE A 99 2.81 -1.59 -11.79
CA PHE A 99 1.82 -2.52 -12.33
C PHE A 99 1.61 -2.35 -13.85
N ARG A 100 1.64 -1.14 -14.35
CA ARG A 100 1.55 -0.85 -15.80
C ARG A 100 2.75 -1.39 -16.59
N SER A 101 3.91 -1.44 -15.98
CA SER A 101 5.13 -1.94 -16.62
C SER A 101 5.20 -3.45 -16.75
N ILE A 102 4.39 -4.20 -15.98
CA ILE A 102 4.28 -5.65 -16.07
C ILE A 102 3.59 -6.02 -17.39
N ARG A 103 4.39 -6.45 -18.36
CA ARG A 103 3.89 -6.91 -19.67
C ARG A 103 3.59 -8.41 -19.59
N SER A 104 2.41 -8.81 -20.07
CA SER A 104 2.05 -10.22 -20.24
C SER A 104 1.13 -10.34 -21.45
N GLN A 105 1.30 -11.42 -22.24
CA GLN A 105 0.41 -11.74 -23.34
C GLN A 105 -0.92 -12.36 -22.88
N LYS A 106 -1.00 -12.76 -21.61
CA LYS A 106 -2.22 -13.36 -21.06
C LYS A 106 -3.30 -12.30 -20.85
N THR A 107 -4.53 -12.65 -21.12
CA THR A 107 -5.70 -11.78 -20.90
C THR A 107 -5.92 -11.54 -19.42
N SER A 108 -5.99 -10.27 -19.04
CA SER A 108 -6.29 -9.87 -17.65
C SER A 108 -7.67 -10.37 -17.22
N PHE A 109 -7.78 -10.76 -15.96
CA PHE A 109 -9.04 -11.15 -15.33
C PHE A 109 -10.07 -10.01 -15.37
N LEU A 110 -9.63 -8.77 -15.20
CA LEU A 110 -10.52 -7.60 -15.28
C LEU A 110 -11.18 -7.45 -16.67
N LYS A 111 -10.49 -7.83 -17.75
CA LYS A 111 -11.12 -7.88 -19.10
C LYS A 111 -12.19 -8.96 -19.18
N ARG A 112 -12.04 -10.05 -18.44
CA ARG A 112 -13.02 -11.14 -18.41
C ARG A 112 -14.18 -10.88 -17.45
N ARG A 113 -13.95 -10.07 -16.41
CA ARG A 113 -14.95 -9.75 -15.37
C ARG A 113 -14.95 -8.26 -15.03
N PRO A 114 -15.54 -7.40 -15.86
CA PRO A 114 -15.57 -5.95 -15.64
C PRO A 114 -16.36 -5.56 -14.37
N VAL A 115 -17.19 -6.45 -13.84
CA VAL A 115 -17.92 -6.24 -12.58
C VAL A 115 -16.99 -5.94 -11.40
N MET A 116 -15.74 -6.42 -11.41
CA MET A 116 -14.78 -6.09 -10.36
C MET A 116 -14.34 -4.62 -10.41
N LEU A 117 -14.29 -4.03 -11.59
CA LEU A 117 -14.03 -2.59 -11.71
C LEU A 117 -15.18 -1.77 -11.09
N LEU A 118 -16.42 -2.24 -11.31
CA LEU A 118 -17.60 -1.65 -10.67
C LEU A 118 -17.51 -1.73 -9.14
N ALA A 119 -17.07 -2.87 -8.60
CA ALA A 119 -16.88 -3.02 -7.17
C ALA A 119 -15.87 -2.02 -6.59
N VAL A 120 -14.75 -1.77 -7.30
CA VAL A 120 -13.77 -0.75 -6.88
C VAL A 120 -14.39 0.66 -6.94
N VAL A 121 -15.15 0.97 -7.97
CA VAL A 121 -15.82 2.28 -8.10
C VAL A 121 -16.84 2.47 -6.96
N VAL A 122 -17.67 1.48 -6.70
CA VAL A 122 -18.65 1.51 -5.60
C VAL A 122 -17.92 1.70 -4.27
N PHE A 123 -16.87 0.95 -4.02
CA PHE A 123 -16.05 1.10 -2.81
C PHE A 123 -15.51 2.53 -2.63
N VAL A 124 -14.96 3.14 -3.69
CA VAL A 124 -14.45 4.53 -3.63
C VAL A 124 -15.58 5.52 -3.33
N ILE A 125 -16.74 5.33 -3.96
CA ILE A 125 -17.92 6.18 -3.72
C ILE A 125 -18.40 6.04 -2.27
N GLU A 126 -18.55 4.82 -1.77
CA GLU A 126 -18.95 4.56 -0.38
C GLU A 126 -17.95 5.15 0.61
N LEU A 127 -16.65 4.97 0.38
CA LEU A 127 -15.60 5.55 1.21
C LEU A 127 -15.74 7.07 1.28
N LEU A 128 -15.87 7.74 0.14
CA LEU A 128 -16.06 9.18 0.09
C LEU A 128 -17.37 9.62 0.75
N TYR A 129 -18.44 8.88 0.54
CA TYR A 129 -19.74 9.19 1.14
C TYR A 129 -19.68 9.16 2.68
N VAL A 130 -19.04 8.12 3.23
CA VAL A 130 -18.89 7.97 4.69
C VAL A 130 -17.97 9.06 5.29
N LEU A 131 -16.89 9.41 4.59
CA LEU A 131 -15.93 10.39 5.10
C LEU A 131 -16.39 11.84 4.90
N TRP A 132 -17.23 12.11 3.89
CA TRP A 132 -17.60 13.44 3.44
C TRP A 132 -18.01 14.41 4.55
N PRO A 133 -18.86 14.04 5.54
CA PRO A 133 -19.30 14.96 6.59
C PRO A 133 -18.17 15.50 7.48
N GLY A 134 -17.06 14.75 7.59
CA GLY A 134 -15.92 15.12 8.44
C GLY A 134 -14.76 15.83 7.73
N LEU A 135 -14.78 15.89 6.39
CA LEU A 135 -13.61 16.32 5.61
C LEU A 135 -13.40 17.83 5.60
N GLY A 136 -14.45 18.64 5.61
CA GLY A 136 -14.33 20.10 5.53
C GLY A 136 -13.42 20.55 4.39
N THR A 137 -12.38 21.32 4.70
CA THR A 137 -11.39 21.81 3.73
C THR A 137 -10.51 20.72 3.10
N LEU A 138 -10.47 19.54 3.71
CA LEU A 138 -9.70 18.39 3.23
C LEU A 138 -10.45 17.56 2.18
N ALA A 139 -11.69 17.89 1.84
CA ALA A 139 -12.50 17.14 0.89
C ALA A 139 -11.80 16.97 -0.47
N GLY A 140 -11.19 18.04 -1.00
CA GLY A 140 -10.43 17.98 -2.25
C GLY A 140 -9.25 16.99 -2.22
N PRO A 141 -8.27 17.17 -1.33
CA PRO A 141 -7.13 16.27 -1.19
C PRO A 141 -7.52 14.81 -0.94
N VAL A 142 -8.49 14.55 -0.07
CA VAL A 142 -8.96 13.20 0.24
C VAL A 142 -9.68 12.56 -0.94
N SER A 143 -10.46 13.32 -1.72
CA SER A 143 -11.11 12.80 -2.92
C SER A 143 -10.08 12.39 -3.99
N ILE A 144 -9.05 13.19 -4.21
CA ILE A 144 -7.97 12.84 -5.14
C ILE A 144 -7.27 11.56 -4.67
N TYR A 145 -6.98 11.47 -3.38
CA TYR A 145 -6.37 10.28 -2.78
C TYR A 145 -7.24 9.04 -2.96
N ALA A 146 -8.54 9.12 -2.68
CA ALA A 146 -9.49 8.02 -2.84
C ALA A 146 -9.56 7.50 -4.29
N ILE A 147 -9.51 8.39 -5.29
CA ILE A 147 -9.47 8.03 -6.70
C ILE A 147 -8.17 7.30 -7.04
N VAL A 148 -7.04 7.78 -6.54
CA VAL A 148 -5.73 7.18 -6.85
C VAL A 148 -5.57 5.82 -6.18
N ILE A 149 -6.01 5.66 -4.92
CA ILE A 149 -5.96 4.36 -4.23
C ILE A 149 -6.91 3.34 -4.90
N GLY A 150 -8.10 3.76 -5.31
CA GLY A 150 -9.01 2.93 -6.11
C GLY A 150 -8.39 2.52 -7.45
N THR A 151 -7.71 3.45 -8.12
CA THR A 151 -6.99 3.17 -9.36
C THR A 151 -5.87 2.15 -9.12
N MET A 152 -5.09 2.28 -8.06
CA MET A 152 -4.06 1.33 -7.68
C MET A 152 -4.65 -0.06 -7.43
N LEU A 153 -5.75 -0.16 -6.71
CA LEU A 153 -6.46 -1.41 -6.46
C LEU A 153 -6.94 -2.06 -7.76
N ALA A 154 -7.47 -1.27 -8.70
CA ALA A 154 -7.87 -1.75 -10.03
C ALA A 154 -6.68 -2.29 -10.82
N PHE A 155 -5.52 -1.60 -10.78
CA PHE A 155 -4.31 -2.08 -11.45
C PHE A 155 -3.72 -3.33 -10.78
N ALA A 156 -3.80 -3.48 -9.47
CA ALA A 156 -3.43 -4.71 -8.77
C ALA A 156 -4.32 -5.88 -9.24
N GLY A 157 -5.64 -5.67 -9.30
CA GLY A 157 -6.59 -6.64 -9.84
C GLY A 157 -6.39 -6.96 -11.33
N TRP A 158 -5.90 -5.99 -12.11
CA TRP A 158 -5.56 -6.19 -13.53
C TRP A 158 -4.44 -7.22 -13.72
N GLN A 159 -3.57 -7.40 -12.73
CA GLN A 159 -2.50 -8.41 -12.79
C GLN A 159 -3.01 -9.83 -12.60
N TYR A 160 -4.21 -9.99 -12.05
CA TYR A 160 -4.83 -11.31 -11.91
C TYR A 160 -5.12 -11.92 -13.30
N GLY A 161 -4.65 -13.15 -13.50
CA GLY A 161 -4.68 -13.86 -14.79
C GLY A 161 -3.51 -13.53 -15.73
N LYS A 162 -2.72 -12.50 -15.46
CA LYS A 162 -1.47 -12.20 -16.17
C LYS A 162 -0.26 -12.85 -15.51
N LEU A 163 -0.22 -12.85 -14.20
CA LEU A 163 0.79 -13.47 -13.35
C LEU A 163 0.30 -14.84 -12.87
N SER A 164 1.15 -15.57 -12.13
CA SER A 164 0.67 -16.75 -11.41
C SER A 164 -0.42 -16.35 -10.41
N ASP A 165 -1.41 -17.20 -10.22
CA ASP A 165 -2.54 -16.90 -9.32
C ASP A 165 -2.06 -16.53 -7.90
N ARG A 166 -1.01 -17.20 -7.43
CA ARG A 166 -0.40 -16.91 -6.12
C ARG A 166 0.19 -15.50 -6.06
N THR A 167 0.94 -15.08 -7.08
CA THR A 167 1.56 -13.75 -7.12
C THR A 167 0.50 -12.64 -7.23
N ALA A 168 -0.52 -12.85 -8.07
CA ALA A 168 -1.62 -11.91 -8.24
C ALA A 168 -2.46 -11.80 -6.96
N LEU A 169 -2.70 -12.90 -6.24
CA LEU A 169 -3.39 -12.90 -4.95
C LEU A 169 -2.60 -12.10 -3.90
N LEU A 170 -1.27 -12.26 -3.86
CA LEU A 170 -0.42 -11.50 -2.94
C LEU A 170 -0.45 -9.99 -3.23
N PHE A 171 -0.47 -9.59 -4.51
CA PHE A 171 -0.62 -8.18 -4.88
C PHE A 171 -1.99 -7.62 -4.47
N MET A 172 -3.06 -8.38 -4.70
CA MET A 172 -4.41 -7.98 -4.27
C MET A 172 -4.50 -7.88 -2.75
N ALA A 173 -4.00 -8.87 -2.03
CA ALA A 173 -3.99 -8.87 -0.58
C ALA A 173 -3.20 -7.67 -0.02
N GLY A 174 -2.00 -7.41 -0.56
CA GLY A 174 -1.20 -6.25 -0.18
C GLY A 174 -1.92 -4.92 -0.44
N ALA A 175 -2.55 -4.78 -1.60
CA ALA A 175 -3.32 -3.58 -1.96
C ALA A 175 -4.54 -3.40 -1.03
N LEU A 176 -5.25 -4.48 -0.70
CA LEU A 176 -6.38 -4.44 0.23
C LEU A 176 -5.92 -4.11 1.66
N CYS A 177 -4.86 -4.75 2.14
CA CYS A 177 -4.29 -4.42 3.45
C CYS A 177 -3.91 -2.95 3.55
N PHE A 178 -3.34 -2.39 2.48
CA PHE A 178 -2.99 -0.97 2.43
C PHE A 178 -4.22 -0.05 2.48
N VAL A 179 -5.31 -0.43 1.81
CA VAL A 179 -6.57 0.34 1.82
C VAL A 179 -7.23 0.32 3.21
N LEU A 180 -7.03 -0.77 3.97
CA LEU A 180 -7.64 -0.97 5.28
C LEU A 180 -6.77 -0.46 6.46
N SER A 181 -5.52 -0.07 6.21
CA SER A 181 -4.59 0.43 7.23
C SER A 181 -4.76 1.92 7.51
#